data_2f5508d2e864aeb27d5c939b1748d6cd
#
_entry.id   2f5508d2e864aeb27d5c939b1748d6cd
#
_cell.length_a   1.000
_cell.length_b   1.000
_cell.length_c   1.000
_cell.angle_alpha   90.00
_cell.angle_beta   90.00
_cell.angle_gamma   90.00
#
_symmetry.space_group_name_H-M   'P 1'
#
loop_
_entity.id
_entity.type
_entity.pdbx_description
1 polymer ?
#
loop_
_entity_poly.entity_id
_entity_poly.type
_entity_poly.pdbx_seq_one_letter_code
_entity_poly.pdbx_strand_id
1 'polypeptide(L)'
;MVTLNFEHIPVLLSETLEHLDLKQGGYYIDGTLGGAGHSAEIVKRIIPGGVLLGIDQDRDAINAAKKRLEAYKDNVIIAHGNFRDIKAIAQDSGLKEVDGILLDIGVSSHQLDENIRGFSYMHDGPLDMRMDTDCDYDASDILNNSSEREITRIIRDYGEEKWAARIAKFIIEERKSGRIDTTFKLVDIIKRAIPAAARREGGHPAKRTFQALRIAVNDELEVLEQAVRNATEILKPGGRLVIITFHSLEDRIVKRAFNNMERPCTCPPQLPVCVCGKEPLLKVITKKPVTAGEEELKANTRSKSAKLRAAERVSSKRS
;
A
#
# COMPACT_ATOMS: atom_id res chain seq x y z
N MET A 1 -0.87 9.88 35.53
CA MET A 1 -0.42 9.09 34.39
C MET A 1 -0.70 9.91 33.13
N VAL A 2 0.33 10.51 32.55
CA VAL A 2 0.19 11.25 31.27
C VAL A 2 0.18 10.20 30.18
N THR A 3 -0.99 9.90 29.64
CA THR A 3 -1.10 9.16 28.39
C THR A 3 -0.50 10.05 27.29
N LEU A 4 0.71 9.75 26.90
CA LEU A 4 1.28 10.27 25.65
C LEU A 4 0.41 9.74 24.50
N ASN A 5 -0.58 10.55 24.11
CA ASN A 5 -1.24 10.39 22.84
C ASN A 5 -0.16 10.63 21.77
N PHE A 6 0.46 9.59 21.27
CA PHE A 6 1.22 9.63 20.04
C PHE A 6 0.21 9.87 18.91
N GLU A 7 -0.08 11.14 18.64
CA GLU A 7 -0.80 11.51 17.42
C GLU A 7 0.06 11.09 16.23
N HIS A 8 -0.33 9.99 15.63
CA HIS A 8 0.36 9.48 14.44
C HIS A 8 0.16 10.47 13.31
N ILE A 9 1.23 11.18 12.92
CA ILE A 9 1.24 12.11 11.79
C ILE A 9 1.24 11.26 10.51
N PRO A 10 0.25 11.42 9.62
CA PRO A 10 0.23 10.75 8.33
C PRO A 10 1.47 11.09 7.49
N VAL A 11 1.98 10.11 6.78
CA VAL A 11 3.15 10.29 5.92
C VAL A 11 2.82 11.17 4.73
N LEU A 12 3.66 12.14 4.39
CA LEU A 12 3.49 13.05 3.25
C LEU A 12 2.11 13.74 3.24
N LEU A 13 1.61 14.15 4.42
CA LEU A 13 0.26 14.70 4.55
C LEU A 13 0.07 15.96 3.70
N SER A 14 0.98 16.92 3.81
CA SER A 14 0.88 18.20 3.10
C SER A 14 0.89 17.98 1.58
N GLU A 15 1.81 17.15 1.12
CA GLU A 15 1.97 16.81 -0.30
C GLU A 15 0.76 16.02 -0.83
N THR A 16 0.18 15.16 0.00
CA THR A 16 -1.05 14.42 -0.34
C THR A 16 -2.22 15.37 -0.56
N LEU A 17 -2.45 16.30 0.36
CA LEU A 17 -3.54 17.26 0.27
C LEU A 17 -3.37 18.22 -0.91
N GLU A 18 -2.14 18.67 -1.19
CA GLU A 18 -1.81 19.50 -2.34
C GLU A 18 -2.11 18.76 -3.66
N HIS A 19 -1.65 17.52 -3.80
CA HIS A 19 -1.79 16.77 -5.05
C HIS A 19 -3.20 16.23 -5.27
N LEU A 20 -4.00 16.02 -4.22
CA LEU A 20 -5.43 15.69 -4.34
C LEU A 20 -6.26 16.83 -4.90
N ASP A 21 -5.79 18.07 -4.84
CA ASP A 21 -6.50 19.27 -5.32
C ASP A 21 -7.94 19.34 -4.77
N LEU A 22 -8.05 19.31 -3.43
CA LEU A 22 -9.32 19.18 -2.72
C LEU A 22 -10.27 20.34 -2.99
N LYS A 23 -11.52 20.02 -3.29
CA LYS A 23 -12.60 20.98 -3.57
C LYS A 23 -13.72 20.83 -2.57
N GLN A 24 -14.23 21.95 -2.06
CA GLN A 24 -15.41 21.95 -1.22
C GLN A 24 -16.60 21.36 -2.00
N GLY A 25 -17.38 20.51 -1.36
CA GLY A 25 -18.48 19.78 -2.00
C GLY A 25 -18.06 18.61 -2.88
N GLY A 26 -16.76 18.33 -3.01
CA GLY A 26 -16.24 17.25 -3.83
C GLY A 26 -16.40 15.86 -3.18
N TYR A 27 -16.30 14.82 -4.00
CA TYR A 27 -16.36 13.41 -3.59
C TYR A 27 -14.97 12.79 -3.66
N TYR A 28 -14.52 12.20 -2.56
CA TYR A 28 -13.18 11.62 -2.45
C TYR A 28 -13.21 10.22 -1.89
N ILE A 29 -12.20 9.42 -2.24
CA ILE A 29 -12.01 8.09 -1.67
C ILE A 29 -10.63 8.01 -1.04
N ASP A 30 -10.56 7.52 0.19
CA ASP A 30 -9.34 7.01 0.82
C ASP A 30 -9.44 5.48 0.82
N GLY A 31 -8.73 4.83 -0.11
CA GLY A 31 -8.78 3.39 -0.30
C GLY A 31 -7.95 2.60 0.72
N THR A 32 -7.27 3.30 1.63
CA THR A 32 -6.37 2.77 2.66
C THR A 32 -6.56 3.55 3.96
N LEU A 33 -7.80 3.48 4.47
CA LEU A 33 -8.29 4.34 5.56
C LEU A 33 -7.39 4.32 6.80
N GLY A 34 -6.87 3.13 7.19
CA GLY A 34 -6.03 2.96 8.36
C GLY A 34 -6.62 3.63 9.60
N GLY A 35 -5.80 4.36 10.34
CA GLY A 35 -6.25 5.18 11.48
C GLY A 35 -6.92 6.51 11.10
N ALA A 36 -7.31 6.67 9.84
CA ALA A 36 -7.98 7.85 9.27
C ALA A 36 -7.21 9.18 9.43
N GLY A 37 -5.90 9.12 9.38
CA GLY A 37 -5.08 10.33 9.51
C GLY A 37 -5.23 11.28 8.33
N HIS A 38 -5.05 10.80 7.11
CA HIS A 38 -5.30 11.54 5.87
C HIS A 38 -6.78 11.90 5.73
N SER A 39 -7.66 10.92 5.96
CA SER A 39 -9.11 11.07 5.87
C SER A 39 -9.66 12.20 6.73
N ALA A 40 -9.17 12.37 7.97
CA ALA A 40 -9.59 13.46 8.86
C ALA A 40 -9.23 14.85 8.28
N GLU A 41 -8.10 14.97 7.62
CA GLU A 41 -7.68 16.24 6.99
C GLU A 41 -8.35 16.48 5.63
N ILE A 42 -8.70 15.42 4.90
CA ILE A 42 -9.48 15.51 3.66
C ILE A 42 -10.89 15.99 3.97
N VAL A 43 -11.59 15.34 4.91
CA VAL A 43 -13.00 15.67 5.20
C VAL A 43 -13.17 17.12 5.66
N LYS A 44 -12.26 17.65 6.47
CA LYS A 44 -12.28 19.07 6.90
C LYS A 44 -12.27 20.06 5.74
N ARG A 45 -11.65 19.70 4.60
CA ARG A 45 -11.48 20.57 3.44
C ARG A 45 -12.59 20.45 2.41
N ILE A 46 -13.31 19.32 2.39
CA ILE A 46 -14.37 19.09 1.42
C ILE A 46 -15.76 19.49 1.94
N ILE A 47 -15.94 19.64 3.25
CA ILE A 47 -17.21 20.13 3.83
C ILE A 47 -17.35 21.66 3.69
N PRO A 48 -18.61 22.18 3.63
CA PRO A 48 -19.86 21.44 3.53
C PRO A 48 -20.11 20.84 2.14
N GLY A 49 -20.99 19.81 2.10
CA GLY A 49 -21.50 19.21 0.87
C GLY A 49 -20.63 18.11 0.26
N GLY A 50 -19.38 17.97 0.67
CA GLY A 50 -18.50 16.91 0.22
C GLY A 50 -18.72 15.58 0.96
N VAL A 51 -18.33 14.47 0.33
CA VAL A 51 -18.40 13.12 0.89
C VAL A 51 -17.05 12.43 0.74
N LEU A 52 -16.61 11.76 1.80
CA LEU A 52 -15.44 10.91 1.83
C LEU A 52 -15.87 9.45 2.00
N LEU A 53 -15.46 8.58 1.09
CA LEU A 53 -15.52 7.12 1.28
C LEU A 53 -14.16 6.63 1.77
N GLY A 54 -14.12 6.05 2.97
CA GLY A 54 -12.96 5.35 3.51
C GLY A 54 -13.11 3.85 3.35
N ILE A 55 -12.09 3.19 2.81
CA ILE A 55 -12.06 1.73 2.60
C ILE A 55 -10.89 1.15 3.36
N ASP A 56 -11.10 0.08 4.10
CA ASP A 56 -10.02 -0.73 4.67
C ASP A 56 -10.45 -2.20 4.76
N GLN A 57 -9.48 -3.10 4.66
CA GLN A 57 -9.68 -4.53 4.87
C GLN A 57 -9.43 -4.97 6.32
N ASP A 58 -8.82 -4.10 7.14
CA ASP A 58 -8.55 -4.36 8.55
C ASP A 58 -9.68 -3.81 9.43
N ARG A 59 -10.36 -4.70 10.14
CA ARG A 59 -11.48 -4.33 11.04
C ARG A 59 -11.03 -3.43 12.19
N ASP A 60 -9.78 -3.57 12.66
CA ASP A 60 -9.24 -2.74 13.73
C ASP A 60 -9.01 -1.31 13.23
N ALA A 61 -8.50 -1.17 12.00
CA ALA A 61 -8.37 0.12 11.33
C ALA A 61 -9.73 0.81 11.17
N ILE A 62 -10.76 0.08 10.72
CA ILE A 62 -12.13 0.59 10.59
C ILE A 62 -12.68 1.09 11.93
N ASN A 63 -12.48 0.32 13.00
CA ASN A 63 -12.95 0.71 14.33
C ASN A 63 -12.25 1.96 14.86
N ALA A 64 -10.96 2.10 14.61
CA ALA A 64 -10.20 3.30 14.96
C ALA A 64 -10.66 4.52 14.13
N ALA A 65 -10.86 4.32 12.83
CA ALA A 65 -11.32 5.36 11.92
C ALA A 65 -12.73 5.88 12.28
N LYS A 66 -13.68 5.01 12.62
CA LYS A 66 -15.02 5.39 13.07
C LYS A 66 -14.96 6.32 14.27
N LYS A 67 -14.11 6.04 15.26
CA LYS A 67 -13.93 6.91 16.42
C LYS A 67 -13.33 8.25 16.05
N ARG A 68 -12.29 8.26 15.20
CA ARG A 68 -11.60 9.48 14.79
C ARG A 68 -12.47 10.40 13.94
N LEU A 69 -13.32 9.83 13.09
CA LEU A 69 -14.18 10.55 12.15
C LEU A 69 -15.62 10.78 12.66
N GLU A 70 -15.91 10.45 13.91
CA GLU A 70 -17.28 10.56 14.51
C GLU A 70 -17.89 11.96 14.32
N ALA A 71 -17.08 13.01 14.46
CA ALA A 71 -17.54 14.40 14.25
C ALA A 71 -17.98 14.70 12.81
N TYR A 72 -17.65 13.86 11.86
CA TYR A 72 -17.88 14.01 10.41
C TYR A 72 -18.75 12.88 9.84
N LYS A 73 -19.45 12.12 10.69
CA LYS A 73 -20.21 10.93 10.29
C LYS A 73 -21.21 11.13 9.16
N ASP A 74 -21.78 12.34 9.05
CA ASP A 74 -22.74 12.68 7.98
C ASP A 74 -22.08 12.92 6.62
N ASN A 75 -20.74 13.07 6.59
CA ASN A 75 -19.94 13.32 5.39
C ASN A 75 -18.98 12.15 5.08
N VAL A 76 -18.97 11.10 5.91
CA VAL A 76 -18.04 9.99 5.77
C VAL A 76 -18.79 8.67 5.68
N ILE A 77 -18.49 7.90 4.64
CA ILE A 77 -18.94 6.52 4.47
C ILE A 77 -17.71 5.64 4.76
N ILE A 78 -17.85 4.59 5.58
CA ILE A 78 -16.77 3.65 5.85
C ILE A 78 -17.19 2.27 5.39
N ALA A 79 -16.41 1.69 4.48
CA ALA A 79 -16.64 0.35 3.91
C ALA A 79 -15.52 -0.62 4.31
N HIS A 80 -15.88 -1.85 4.67
CA HIS A 80 -14.93 -2.95 4.81
C HIS A 80 -14.71 -3.60 3.45
N GLY A 81 -13.47 -3.70 3.02
CA GLY A 81 -13.10 -4.32 1.76
C GLY A 81 -11.69 -3.99 1.33
N ASN A 82 -11.26 -4.62 0.24
CA ASN A 82 -9.95 -4.37 -0.33
C ASN A 82 -10.03 -3.28 -1.40
N PHE A 83 -9.08 -2.34 -1.41
CA PHE A 83 -9.01 -1.26 -2.40
C PHE A 83 -8.86 -1.76 -3.86
N ARG A 84 -8.55 -3.04 -4.08
CA ARG A 84 -8.67 -3.70 -5.38
C ARG A 84 -10.06 -3.52 -5.96
N ASP A 85 -11.08 -3.62 -5.11
CA ASP A 85 -12.49 -3.58 -5.49
C ASP A 85 -13.10 -2.16 -5.36
N ILE A 86 -12.25 -1.12 -5.31
CA ILE A 86 -12.61 0.29 -5.09
C ILE A 86 -13.78 0.76 -5.97
N LYS A 87 -13.85 0.31 -7.22
CA LYS A 87 -14.91 0.66 -8.15
C LYS A 87 -16.27 0.09 -7.71
N ALA A 88 -16.32 -1.19 -7.37
CA ALA A 88 -17.55 -1.83 -6.90
C ALA A 88 -18.00 -1.22 -5.56
N ILE A 89 -17.08 -1.07 -4.61
CA ILE A 89 -17.36 -0.48 -3.29
C ILE A 89 -17.87 0.95 -3.42
N ALA A 90 -17.28 1.77 -4.31
CA ALA A 90 -17.76 3.13 -4.56
C ALA A 90 -19.19 3.14 -5.12
N GLN A 91 -19.49 2.28 -6.08
CA GLN A 91 -20.81 2.17 -6.69
C GLN A 91 -21.87 1.72 -5.66
N ASP A 92 -21.55 0.72 -4.84
CA ASP A 92 -22.42 0.23 -3.77
C ASP A 92 -22.65 1.31 -2.69
N SER A 93 -21.69 2.21 -2.51
CA SER A 93 -21.77 3.38 -1.62
C SER A 93 -22.49 4.59 -2.28
N GLY A 94 -23.01 4.45 -3.50
CA GLY A 94 -23.71 5.52 -4.22
C GLY A 94 -22.79 6.49 -4.96
N LEU A 95 -21.47 6.28 -4.99
CA LEU A 95 -20.49 7.13 -5.65
C LEU A 95 -20.16 6.56 -7.05
N LYS A 96 -20.71 7.17 -8.09
CA LYS A 96 -20.46 6.75 -9.48
C LYS A 96 -19.14 7.29 -10.02
N GLU A 97 -18.84 8.55 -9.69
CA GLU A 97 -17.61 9.26 -10.07
C GLU A 97 -17.13 10.13 -8.92
N VAL A 98 -15.81 10.28 -8.79
CA VAL A 98 -15.17 11.00 -7.68
C VAL A 98 -14.15 12.04 -8.17
N ASP A 99 -13.92 13.06 -7.37
CA ASP A 99 -12.99 14.16 -7.66
C ASP A 99 -11.54 13.80 -7.31
N GLY A 100 -11.33 12.83 -6.39
CA GLY A 100 -9.98 12.36 -6.08
C GLY A 100 -9.97 11.06 -5.29
N ILE A 101 -8.85 10.36 -5.42
CA ILE A 101 -8.59 9.07 -4.76
C ILE A 101 -7.20 9.10 -4.16
N LEU A 102 -7.09 8.68 -2.90
CA LEU A 102 -5.85 8.42 -2.19
C LEU A 102 -5.69 6.92 -1.98
N LEU A 103 -4.48 6.42 -2.24
CA LEU A 103 -4.02 5.10 -1.83
C LEU A 103 -2.69 5.25 -1.09
N ASP A 104 -2.68 5.07 0.23
CA ASP A 104 -1.47 5.05 1.08
C ASP A 104 -1.07 3.59 1.31
N ILE A 105 -0.29 3.04 0.34
CA ILE A 105 -0.02 1.62 0.25
C ILE A 105 0.98 1.19 1.31
N GLY A 106 0.69 0.12 2.03
CA GLY A 106 1.60 -0.47 3.00
C GLY A 106 0.91 -0.90 4.28
N VAL A 107 1.70 -1.14 5.31
CA VAL A 107 1.21 -1.55 6.64
C VAL A 107 0.88 -0.32 7.47
N SER A 108 -0.24 -0.39 8.18
CA SER A 108 -0.59 0.64 9.15
C SER A 108 0.37 0.60 10.35
N SER A 109 0.45 1.73 11.07
CA SER A 109 1.23 1.78 12.30
C SER A 109 0.75 0.78 13.33
N HIS A 110 -0.56 0.63 13.45
CA HIS A 110 -1.18 -0.33 14.35
C HIS A 110 -0.71 -1.76 14.05
N GLN A 111 -0.69 -2.17 12.77
CA GLN A 111 -0.21 -3.49 12.37
C GLN A 111 1.25 -3.74 12.71
N LEU A 112 2.11 -2.71 12.63
CA LEU A 112 3.53 -2.82 12.99
C LEU A 112 3.78 -2.82 14.51
N ASP A 113 2.96 -2.09 15.26
CA ASP A 113 3.13 -1.90 16.69
C ASP A 113 2.47 -3.04 17.51
N GLU A 114 1.49 -3.76 16.93
CA GLU A 114 0.84 -4.90 17.54
C GLU A 114 1.60 -6.20 17.26
N ASN A 115 2.31 -6.72 18.26
CA ASN A 115 3.15 -7.92 18.12
C ASN A 115 2.37 -9.16 17.65
N ILE A 116 1.10 -9.27 18.07
CA ILE A 116 0.21 -10.39 17.71
C ILE A 116 -0.07 -10.46 16.20
N ARG A 117 0.11 -9.36 15.45
CA ARG A 117 -0.12 -9.31 14.00
C ARG A 117 1.07 -9.84 13.18
N GLY A 118 2.24 -10.03 13.77
CA GLY A 118 3.42 -10.64 13.15
C GLY A 118 4.14 -9.85 12.05
N PHE A 119 3.82 -8.59 11.83
CA PHE A 119 4.47 -7.74 10.81
C PHE A 119 5.88 -7.30 11.20
N SER A 120 6.18 -7.26 12.49
CA SER A 120 7.46 -6.75 13.01
C SER A 120 8.46 -7.88 13.25
N TYR A 121 9.69 -7.70 12.78
CA TYR A 121 10.84 -8.55 13.11
C TYR A 121 11.59 -8.09 14.38
N MET A 122 11.12 -7.04 15.03
CA MET A 122 11.73 -6.47 16.24
C MET A 122 11.14 -7.04 17.53
N HIS A 123 9.97 -7.64 17.44
CA HIS A 123 9.24 -8.22 18.57
C HIS A 123 8.81 -9.65 18.25
N ASP A 124 8.77 -10.52 19.26
CA ASP A 124 8.26 -11.86 19.08
C ASP A 124 6.74 -11.89 19.09
N GLY A 125 6.17 -12.70 18.22
CA GLY A 125 4.74 -12.90 18.08
C GLY A 125 4.41 -13.96 17.03
N PRO A 126 3.14 -14.30 16.86
CA PRO A 126 2.71 -15.21 15.80
C PRO A 126 3.18 -14.72 14.42
N LEU A 127 3.56 -15.64 13.55
CA LEU A 127 3.98 -15.31 12.19
C LEU A 127 2.77 -15.28 11.25
N ASP A 128 1.91 -14.27 11.45
CA ASP A 128 0.63 -14.09 10.76
C ASP A 128 0.77 -13.24 9.48
N MET A 129 0.99 -11.95 9.62
CA MET A 129 1.13 -10.95 8.53
C MET A 129 -0.12 -10.72 7.67
N ARG A 130 -1.30 -11.25 8.02
CA ARG A 130 -2.55 -10.96 7.29
C ARG A 130 -3.02 -9.53 7.60
N MET A 131 -3.34 -8.77 6.57
CA MET A 131 -4.02 -7.48 6.72
C MET A 131 -5.52 -7.70 6.96
N ASP A 132 -6.13 -8.61 6.20
CA ASP A 132 -7.47 -9.13 6.43
C ASP A 132 -7.40 -10.39 7.29
N THR A 133 -7.86 -10.29 8.54
CA THR A 133 -7.85 -11.42 9.49
C THR A 133 -8.92 -12.49 9.19
N ASP A 134 -9.85 -12.20 8.29
CA ASP A 134 -10.87 -13.17 7.85
C ASP A 134 -10.30 -14.18 6.82
N CYS A 135 -9.08 -13.96 6.29
CA CYS A 135 -8.39 -14.91 5.43
C CYS A 135 -7.79 -16.09 6.23
N ASP A 136 -7.82 -17.29 5.66
CA ASP A 136 -7.33 -18.51 6.35
C ASP A 136 -5.83 -18.78 6.17
N TYR A 137 -5.13 -18.04 5.29
CA TYR A 137 -3.75 -18.32 4.89
C TYR A 137 -2.80 -17.23 5.38
N ASP A 138 -1.86 -17.59 6.24
CA ASP A 138 -0.91 -16.69 6.91
C ASP A 138 0.55 -16.87 6.46
N ALA A 139 1.47 -16.08 7.01
CA ALA A 139 2.89 -16.18 6.69
C ALA A 139 3.52 -17.49 7.19
N SER A 140 3.02 -18.03 8.28
CA SER A 140 3.47 -19.34 8.77
C SER A 140 3.09 -20.46 7.79
N ASP A 141 1.92 -20.38 7.17
CA ASP A 141 1.50 -21.36 6.16
C ASP A 141 2.39 -21.35 4.92
N ILE A 142 2.80 -20.16 4.45
CA ILE A 142 3.79 -20.06 3.37
C ILE A 142 5.05 -20.86 3.71
N LEU A 143 5.63 -20.63 4.89
CA LEU A 143 6.90 -21.26 5.25
C LEU A 143 6.80 -22.78 5.48
N ASN A 144 5.67 -23.22 6.01
CA ASN A 144 5.50 -24.62 6.37
C ASN A 144 4.96 -25.50 5.25
N ASN A 145 4.18 -24.91 4.30
CA ASN A 145 3.47 -25.69 3.28
C ASN A 145 4.05 -25.53 1.86
N SER A 146 4.73 -24.39 1.56
CA SER A 146 5.26 -24.14 0.22
C SER A 146 6.54 -24.97 -0.07
N SER A 147 6.83 -25.17 -1.36
CA SER A 147 8.08 -25.79 -1.81
C SER A 147 9.27 -24.85 -1.62
N GLU A 148 10.50 -25.41 -1.56
CA GLU A 148 11.73 -24.60 -1.52
C GLU A 148 11.82 -23.62 -2.70
N ARG A 149 11.40 -24.05 -3.88
CA ARG A 149 11.37 -23.22 -5.09
C ARG A 149 10.43 -22.03 -4.92
N GLU A 150 9.26 -22.25 -4.35
CA GLU A 150 8.26 -21.20 -4.13
C GLU A 150 8.72 -20.20 -3.06
N ILE A 151 9.23 -20.67 -1.93
CA ILE A 151 9.80 -19.80 -0.89
C ILE A 151 10.97 -18.98 -1.46
N THR A 152 11.84 -19.62 -2.27
CA THR A 152 12.94 -18.91 -2.94
C THR A 152 12.42 -17.82 -3.86
N ARG A 153 11.38 -18.10 -4.66
CA ARG A 153 10.75 -17.14 -5.55
C ARG A 153 10.19 -15.96 -4.78
N ILE A 154 9.39 -16.21 -3.74
CA ILE A 154 8.80 -15.17 -2.89
C ILE A 154 9.90 -14.26 -2.32
N ILE A 155 10.91 -14.83 -1.65
CA ILE A 155 11.96 -14.05 -0.99
C ILE A 155 12.80 -13.27 -2.00
N ARG A 156 13.09 -13.84 -3.18
CA ARG A 156 13.88 -13.19 -4.22
C ARG A 156 13.09 -12.09 -4.91
N ASP A 157 11.87 -12.37 -5.36
CA ASP A 157 11.12 -11.48 -6.26
C ASP A 157 10.41 -10.36 -5.48
N TYR A 158 9.92 -10.63 -4.26
CA TYR A 158 9.21 -9.67 -3.43
C TYR A 158 10.11 -9.00 -2.38
N GLY A 159 11.20 -9.67 -1.97
CA GLY A 159 12.16 -9.10 -1.02
C GLY A 159 13.37 -8.46 -1.70
N GLU A 160 13.60 -8.71 -2.98
CA GLU A 160 14.86 -8.38 -3.67
C GLU A 160 16.08 -8.86 -2.86
N GLU A 161 15.95 -10.07 -2.22
CA GLU A 161 16.95 -10.60 -1.29
C GLU A 161 17.95 -11.52 -2.02
N LYS A 162 19.23 -11.19 -1.92
CA LYS A 162 20.32 -11.91 -2.59
C LYS A 162 20.51 -13.34 -2.04
N TRP A 163 20.18 -13.54 -0.78
CA TRP A 163 20.34 -14.82 -0.07
C TRP A 163 19.08 -15.69 -0.11
N ALA A 164 18.11 -15.37 -0.97
CA ALA A 164 16.80 -16.01 -1.02
C ALA A 164 16.86 -17.55 -1.07
N ALA A 165 17.66 -18.13 -1.97
CA ALA A 165 17.79 -19.59 -2.08
C ALA A 165 18.38 -20.22 -0.81
N ARG A 166 19.35 -19.55 -0.18
CA ARG A 166 19.96 -20.04 1.05
C ARG A 166 19.00 -19.94 2.23
N ILE A 167 18.24 -18.84 2.34
CA ILE A 167 17.21 -18.66 3.37
C ILE A 167 16.14 -19.75 3.20
N ALA A 168 15.63 -19.96 1.97
CA ALA A 168 14.63 -20.99 1.70
C ALA A 168 15.12 -22.38 2.10
N LYS A 169 16.37 -22.75 1.76
CA LYS A 169 16.96 -24.02 2.18
C LYS A 169 16.98 -24.19 3.71
N PHE A 170 17.34 -23.13 4.45
CA PHE A 170 17.35 -23.17 5.92
C PHE A 170 15.93 -23.28 6.49
N ILE A 171 14.94 -22.63 5.88
CA ILE A 171 13.52 -22.77 6.24
C ILE A 171 13.05 -24.22 6.05
N ILE A 172 13.34 -24.82 4.88
CA ILE A 172 12.98 -26.21 4.59
C ILE A 172 13.61 -27.20 5.57
N GLU A 173 14.83 -26.95 5.99
CA GLU A 173 15.51 -27.83 6.97
C GLU A 173 14.90 -27.64 8.37
N GLU A 174 14.70 -26.41 8.80
CA GLU A 174 14.18 -26.11 10.14
C GLU A 174 12.77 -26.65 10.36
N ARG A 175 11.87 -26.54 9.37
CA ARG A 175 10.48 -27.01 9.51
C ARG A 175 10.36 -28.53 9.70
N LYS A 176 11.41 -29.31 9.38
CA LYS A 176 11.46 -30.76 9.68
C LYS A 176 11.50 -31.03 11.18
N SER A 177 12.05 -30.09 11.96
CA SER A 177 12.17 -30.19 13.42
C SER A 177 10.97 -29.63 14.17
N GLY A 178 10.06 -28.94 13.47
CA GLY A 178 8.84 -28.36 14.02
C GLY A 178 8.38 -27.14 13.24
N ARG A 179 7.10 -26.79 13.34
CA ARG A 179 6.45 -25.68 12.63
C ARG A 179 7.16 -24.35 12.92
N ILE A 180 7.34 -23.54 11.89
CA ILE A 180 7.86 -22.16 11.99
C ILE A 180 6.63 -21.27 12.13
N ASP A 181 6.35 -20.81 13.36
CA ASP A 181 5.11 -20.15 13.75
C ASP A 181 5.32 -18.84 14.49
N THR A 182 6.57 -18.44 14.78
CA THR A 182 6.87 -17.15 15.42
C THR A 182 7.86 -16.32 14.60
N THR A 183 7.76 -15.01 14.79
CA THR A 183 8.62 -14.03 14.12
C THR A 183 10.09 -14.23 14.50
N PHE A 184 10.41 -14.48 15.78
CA PHE A 184 11.79 -14.67 16.19
C PHE A 184 12.40 -15.99 15.70
N LYS A 185 11.61 -17.05 15.59
CA LYS A 185 12.09 -18.31 14.96
C LYS A 185 12.52 -18.07 13.52
N LEU A 186 11.71 -17.30 12.75
CA LEU A 186 12.08 -16.91 11.39
C LEU A 186 13.32 -15.99 11.36
N VAL A 187 13.41 -15.02 12.26
CA VAL A 187 14.58 -14.11 12.36
C VAL A 187 15.86 -14.91 12.61
N ASP A 188 15.84 -15.91 13.48
CA ASP A 188 17.01 -16.74 13.77
C ASP A 188 17.41 -17.60 12.57
N ILE A 189 16.46 -18.17 11.84
CA ILE A 189 16.72 -18.89 10.60
C ILE A 189 17.42 -17.98 9.59
N ILE A 190 16.91 -16.76 9.39
CA ILE A 190 17.49 -15.77 8.46
C ILE A 190 18.90 -15.39 8.89
N LYS A 191 19.12 -15.13 10.18
CA LYS A 191 20.46 -14.80 10.72
C LYS A 191 21.47 -15.93 10.51
N ARG A 192 21.07 -17.20 10.63
CA ARG A 192 21.92 -18.35 10.35
C ARG A 192 22.18 -18.54 8.84
N ALA A 193 21.19 -18.23 8.01
CA ALA A 193 21.32 -18.35 6.57
C ALA A 193 22.23 -17.27 5.94
N ILE A 194 22.18 -16.03 6.43
CA ILE A 194 22.97 -14.91 5.87
C ILE A 194 24.37 -14.88 6.53
N PRO A 195 25.47 -14.87 5.74
CA PRO A 195 26.82 -14.79 6.30
C PRO A 195 27.03 -13.56 7.20
N ALA A 196 27.81 -13.72 8.28
CA ALA A 196 28.02 -12.66 9.27
C ALA A 196 28.58 -11.36 8.67
N ALA A 197 29.47 -11.46 7.68
CA ALA A 197 30.00 -10.29 6.97
C ALA A 197 28.89 -9.51 6.24
N ALA A 198 27.99 -10.22 5.54
CA ALA A 198 26.88 -9.59 4.80
C ALA A 198 25.83 -8.96 5.73
N ARG A 199 25.72 -9.42 6.98
CA ARG A 199 24.79 -8.85 7.97
C ARG A 199 25.25 -7.51 8.56
N ARG A 200 26.54 -7.15 8.39
CA ARG A 200 27.10 -5.87 8.89
C ARG A 200 26.82 -4.73 7.94
N GLU A 201 26.52 -5.03 6.68
CA GLU A 201 26.23 -4.05 5.64
C GLU A 201 24.70 -3.94 5.48
N GLY A 202 24.14 -2.76 5.70
CA GLY A 202 22.71 -2.50 5.51
C GLY A 202 21.88 -2.56 6.79
N GLY A 203 20.55 -2.60 6.64
CA GLY A 203 19.61 -2.67 7.76
C GLY A 203 19.47 -4.08 8.37
N HIS A 204 18.43 -4.28 9.17
CA HIS A 204 18.17 -5.56 9.81
C HIS A 204 18.03 -6.70 8.77
N PRO A 205 18.71 -7.85 8.94
CA PRO A 205 18.78 -8.91 7.91
C PRO A 205 17.42 -9.52 7.57
N ALA A 206 16.46 -9.51 8.50
CA ALA A 206 15.13 -10.05 8.25
C ALA A 206 14.22 -9.08 7.45
N LYS A 207 14.56 -7.79 7.30
CA LYS A 207 13.68 -6.78 6.69
C LYS A 207 13.12 -7.22 5.33
N ARG A 208 13.98 -7.70 4.45
CA ARG A 208 13.59 -8.09 3.08
C ARG A 208 12.74 -9.35 3.03
N THR A 209 13.05 -10.33 3.89
CA THR A 209 12.27 -11.56 3.96
C THR A 209 10.88 -11.30 4.54
N PHE A 210 10.77 -10.46 5.59
CA PHE A 210 9.48 -10.07 6.14
C PHE A 210 8.64 -9.28 5.13
N GLN A 211 9.25 -8.33 4.41
CA GLN A 211 8.58 -7.66 3.29
C GLN A 211 8.06 -8.66 2.25
N ALA A 212 8.87 -9.64 1.87
CA ALA A 212 8.51 -10.63 0.86
C ALA A 212 7.31 -11.49 1.29
N LEU A 213 7.31 -11.95 2.53
CA LEU A 213 6.21 -12.73 3.08
C LEU A 213 4.92 -11.90 3.17
N ARG A 214 5.02 -10.66 3.67
CA ARG A 214 3.89 -9.73 3.74
C ARG A 214 3.23 -9.52 2.38
N ILE A 215 4.05 -9.22 1.37
CA ILE A 215 3.58 -9.07 0.00
C ILE A 215 2.88 -10.33 -0.50
N ALA A 216 3.45 -11.52 -0.20
CA ALA A 216 2.90 -12.79 -0.65
C ALA A 216 1.59 -13.17 0.05
N VAL A 217 1.47 -12.90 1.36
CA VAL A 217 0.26 -13.19 2.14
C VAL A 217 -0.92 -12.33 1.68
N ASN A 218 -0.65 -11.05 1.35
CA ASN A 218 -1.69 -10.07 1.06
C ASN A 218 -1.85 -9.76 -0.44
N ASP A 219 -1.13 -10.47 -1.33
CA ASP A 219 -1.12 -10.24 -2.79
C ASP A 219 -0.92 -8.77 -3.19
N GLU A 220 -0.13 -8.02 -2.39
CA GLU A 220 -0.07 -6.55 -2.43
C GLU A 220 0.22 -5.98 -3.83
N LEU A 221 1.10 -6.63 -4.60
CA LEU A 221 1.51 -6.12 -5.91
C LEU A 221 0.44 -6.33 -6.99
N GLU A 222 -0.26 -7.46 -6.97
CA GLU A 222 -1.35 -7.75 -7.93
C GLU A 222 -2.56 -6.88 -7.62
N VAL A 223 -2.92 -6.79 -6.34
CA VAL A 223 -3.96 -5.90 -5.82
C VAL A 223 -3.72 -4.46 -6.25
N LEU A 224 -2.48 -3.95 -6.12
CA LEU A 224 -2.13 -2.57 -6.49
C LEU A 224 -2.31 -2.31 -7.98
N GLU A 225 -1.88 -3.22 -8.85
CA GLU A 225 -2.03 -3.02 -10.30
C GLU A 225 -3.50 -2.92 -10.73
N GLN A 226 -4.35 -3.78 -10.16
CA GLN A 226 -5.79 -3.76 -10.42
C GLN A 226 -6.45 -2.51 -9.83
N ALA A 227 -6.07 -2.11 -8.63
CA ALA A 227 -6.59 -0.92 -7.97
C ALA A 227 -6.34 0.36 -8.76
N VAL A 228 -5.14 0.53 -9.33
CA VAL A 228 -4.82 1.71 -10.16
C VAL A 228 -5.74 1.80 -11.38
N ARG A 229 -6.06 0.66 -12.01
CA ARG A 229 -7.01 0.62 -13.13
C ARG A 229 -8.42 0.98 -12.69
N ASN A 230 -8.93 0.30 -11.67
CA ASN A 230 -10.28 0.51 -11.14
C ASN A 230 -10.49 1.94 -10.62
N ALA A 231 -9.49 2.49 -9.93
CA ALA A 231 -9.50 3.88 -9.46
C ALA A 231 -9.58 4.88 -10.63
N THR A 232 -8.79 4.65 -11.69
CA THR A 232 -8.79 5.54 -12.86
C THR A 232 -10.15 5.58 -13.55
N GLU A 233 -10.89 4.47 -13.56
CA GLU A 233 -12.19 4.38 -14.24
C GLU A 233 -13.29 5.21 -13.57
N ILE A 234 -13.23 5.40 -12.24
CA ILE A 234 -14.23 6.14 -11.45
C ILE A 234 -13.84 7.59 -11.17
N LEU A 235 -12.69 8.04 -11.64
CA LEU A 235 -12.31 9.45 -11.55
C LEU A 235 -13.05 10.27 -12.59
N LYS A 236 -13.60 11.42 -12.18
CA LYS A 236 -14.08 12.46 -13.08
C LYS A 236 -12.92 13.00 -13.92
N PRO A 237 -13.19 13.53 -15.13
CA PRO A 237 -12.20 14.36 -15.83
C PRO A 237 -11.68 15.50 -14.93
N GLY A 238 -10.36 15.64 -14.83
CA GLY A 238 -9.70 16.54 -13.89
C GLY A 238 -9.56 16.01 -12.46
N GLY A 239 -10.13 14.85 -12.16
CA GLY A 239 -9.96 14.17 -10.86
C GLY A 239 -8.55 13.64 -10.65
N ARG A 240 -8.12 13.54 -9.40
CA ARG A 240 -6.74 13.20 -9.00
C ARG A 240 -6.63 11.81 -8.41
N LEU A 241 -5.62 11.06 -8.85
CA LEU A 241 -5.18 9.81 -8.22
C LEU A 241 -3.83 10.05 -7.56
N VAL A 242 -3.79 9.95 -6.24
CA VAL A 242 -2.58 10.10 -5.44
C VAL A 242 -2.26 8.76 -4.78
N ILE A 243 -1.03 8.29 -4.95
CA ILE A 243 -0.58 7.00 -4.41
C ILE A 243 0.74 7.21 -3.68
N ILE A 244 0.78 6.75 -2.42
CA ILE A 244 1.99 6.70 -1.59
C ILE A 244 2.45 5.25 -1.55
N THR A 245 3.75 5.03 -1.77
CA THR A 245 4.38 3.71 -1.77
C THR A 245 5.60 3.71 -0.86
N PHE A 246 5.98 2.56 -0.29
CA PHE A 246 7.06 2.44 0.71
C PHE A 246 8.22 1.57 0.27
N HIS A 247 8.11 0.89 -0.88
CA HIS A 247 9.23 0.13 -1.44
C HIS A 247 9.29 0.21 -2.98
N SER A 248 10.43 -0.25 -3.53
CA SER A 248 10.77 -0.14 -4.96
C SER A 248 9.80 -0.83 -5.90
N LEU A 249 9.23 -1.96 -5.48
CA LEU A 249 8.32 -2.75 -6.32
C LEU A 249 6.99 -2.02 -6.52
N GLU A 250 6.39 -1.51 -5.44
CA GLU A 250 5.17 -0.69 -5.50
C GLU A 250 5.38 0.53 -6.41
N ASP A 251 6.43 1.34 -6.15
CA ASP A 251 6.74 2.54 -6.92
C ASP A 251 6.91 2.22 -8.42
N ARG A 252 7.51 1.07 -8.72
CA ARG A 252 7.70 0.59 -10.11
C ARG A 252 6.38 0.26 -10.79
N ILE A 253 5.45 -0.38 -10.07
CA ILE A 253 4.10 -0.72 -10.58
C ILE A 253 3.32 0.55 -10.86
N VAL A 254 3.22 1.47 -9.89
CA VAL A 254 2.49 2.73 -10.04
C VAL A 254 3.06 3.55 -11.19
N LYS A 255 4.40 3.71 -11.26
CA LYS A 255 5.07 4.42 -12.36
C LYS A 255 4.73 3.81 -13.72
N ARG A 256 4.77 2.48 -13.85
CA ARG A 256 4.44 1.80 -15.11
C ARG A 256 2.96 1.97 -15.47
N ALA A 257 2.06 1.80 -14.51
CA ALA A 257 0.63 1.96 -14.72
C ALA A 257 0.30 3.39 -15.20
N PHE A 258 0.81 4.40 -14.52
CA PHE A 258 0.61 5.81 -14.91
C PHE A 258 1.17 6.11 -16.30
N ASN A 259 2.39 5.68 -16.60
CA ASN A 259 2.99 5.88 -17.92
C ASN A 259 2.22 5.17 -19.04
N ASN A 260 1.75 3.95 -18.80
CA ASN A 260 0.96 3.20 -19.77
C ASN A 260 -0.41 3.86 -20.03
N MET A 261 -1.00 4.49 -19.02
CA MET A 261 -2.26 5.22 -19.16
C MET A 261 -2.08 6.62 -19.74
N GLU A 262 -0.92 7.26 -19.55
CA GLU A 262 -0.57 8.53 -20.20
C GLU A 262 -0.21 8.32 -21.67
N ARG A 263 0.46 7.22 -21.99
CA ARG A 263 0.95 6.87 -23.35
C ARG A 263 0.53 5.47 -23.73
N PRO A 264 -0.77 5.24 -23.96
CA PRO A 264 -1.31 3.90 -24.18
C PRO A 264 -0.99 3.31 -25.56
N CYS A 265 -0.35 4.08 -26.44
CA CYS A 265 -0.02 3.65 -27.79
C CYS A 265 0.89 2.40 -27.78
N THR A 266 0.46 1.36 -28.54
CA THR A 266 1.19 0.09 -28.72
C THR A 266 1.69 -0.09 -30.15
N CYS A 267 1.61 0.93 -30.98
CA CYS A 267 2.14 0.88 -32.35
C CYS A 267 3.67 0.76 -32.34
N PRO A 268 4.25 0.05 -33.33
CA PRO A 268 5.70 0.07 -33.53
C PRO A 268 6.23 1.51 -33.69
N PRO A 269 7.38 1.86 -33.10
CA PRO A 269 7.92 3.23 -33.15
C PRO A 269 8.19 3.75 -34.58
N GLN A 270 8.34 2.84 -35.55
CA GLN A 270 8.60 3.16 -36.96
C GLN A 270 7.36 3.62 -37.73
N LEU A 271 6.16 3.43 -37.18
CA LEU A 271 4.94 3.87 -37.86
C LEU A 271 4.81 5.40 -37.81
N PRO A 272 4.67 6.08 -38.96
CA PRO A 272 4.57 7.54 -39.00
C PRO A 272 3.30 8.09 -38.35
N VAL A 273 2.23 7.28 -38.28
CA VAL A 273 0.95 7.66 -37.70
C VAL A 273 0.44 6.54 -36.80
N CYS A 274 -0.08 6.91 -35.63
CA CYS A 274 -0.67 5.95 -34.70
C CYS A 274 -2.00 5.38 -35.27
N VAL A 275 -2.08 4.06 -35.34
CA VAL A 275 -3.27 3.34 -35.87
C VAL A 275 -4.02 2.55 -34.78
N CYS A 276 -3.53 2.51 -33.54
CA CYS A 276 -4.16 1.70 -32.48
C CYS A 276 -5.40 2.35 -31.86
N GLY A 277 -5.65 3.64 -32.11
CA GLY A 277 -6.81 4.38 -31.61
C GLY A 277 -6.89 4.52 -30.09
N LYS A 278 -5.83 4.17 -29.36
CA LYS A 278 -5.80 4.28 -27.90
C LYS A 278 -5.57 5.73 -27.48
N GLU A 279 -6.43 6.23 -26.60
CA GLU A 279 -6.32 7.59 -26.05
C GLU A 279 -5.74 7.57 -24.63
N PRO A 280 -4.98 8.62 -24.24
CA PRO A 280 -4.55 8.80 -22.87
C PRO A 280 -5.74 8.82 -21.90
N LEU A 281 -5.58 8.13 -20.78
CA LEU A 281 -6.55 8.14 -19.68
C LEU A 281 -6.11 9.04 -18.54
N LEU A 282 -4.79 9.15 -18.34
CA LEU A 282 -4.17 9.94 -17.29
C LEU A 282 -3.15 10.91 -17.87
N LYS A 283 -2.92 12.00 -17.15
CA LYS A 283 -1.77 12.91 -17.29
C LYS A 283 -0.96 12.78 -16.02
N VAL A 284 0.30 12.38 -16.13
CA VAL A 284 1.20 12.25 -14.99
C VAL A 284 1.58 13.64 -14.45
N ILE A 285 1.24 13.91 -13.20
CA ILE A 285 1.57 15.17 -12.52
C ILE A 285 3.00 15.11 -11.97
N THR A 286 3.34 14.05 -11.26
CA THR A 286 4.66 13.87 -10.64
C THR A 286 5.57 13.03 -11.54
N LYS A 287 6.39 13.66 -12.39
CA LYS A 287 7.39 12.93 -13.23
C LYS A 287 8.45 12.22 -12.38
N LYS A 288 8.86 12.84 -11.27
CA LYS A 288 9.68 12.23 -10.21
C LYS A 288 8.78 12.02 -8.99
N PRO A 289 9.01 10.96 -8.18
CA PRO A 289 8.24 10.81 -6.96
C PRO A 289 8.52 11.98 -6.01
N VAL A 290 7.50 12.42 -5.30
CA VAL A 290 7.65 13.36 -4.17
C VAL A 290 8.06 12.53 -2.95
N THR A 291 9.00 13.05 -2.17
CA THR A 291 9.55 12.39 -0.97
C THR A 291 9.50 13.36 0.20
N ALA A 292 9.50 12.82 1.41
CA ALA A 292 9.42 13.60 2.63
C ALA A 292 10.57 14.62 2.77
N GLY A 293 10.24 15.81 3.24
CA GLY A 293 11.21 16.84 3.56
C GLY A 293 12.00 16.55 4.85
N GLU A 294 13.06 17.33 5.11
CA GLU A 294 13.95 17.10 6.25
C GLU A 294 13.24 17.18 7.60
N GLU A 295 12.25 18.04 7.75
CA GLU A 295 11.47 18.19 8.98
C GLU A 295 10.64 16.94 9.26
N GLU A 296 9.94 16.43 8.24
CA GLU A 296 9.16 15.20 8.36
C GLU A 296 10.06 13.99 8.63
N LEU A 297 11.22 13.89 7.96
CA LEU A 297 12.17 12.79 8.17
C LEU A 297 12.68 12.74 9.62
N LYS A 298 12.78 13.88 10.30
CA LYS A 298 13.17 13.96 11.72
C LYS A 298 12.03 13.57 12.65
N ALA A 299 10.79 13.95 12.30
CA ALA A 299 9.61 13.71 13.12
C ALA A 299 9.01 12.31 12.91
N ASN A 300 9.08 11.78 11.68
CA ASN A 300 8.45 10.51 11.28
C ASN A 300 9.43 9.63 10.48
N THR A 301 10.07 8.69 11.17
CA THR A 301 11.03 7.77 10.53
C THR A 301 10.42 6.87 9.46
N ARG A 302 9.10 6.68 9.45
CA ARG A 302 8.37 5.89 8.45
C ARG A 302 8.32 6.57 7.08
N SER A 303 8.41 7.91 7.03
CA SER A 303 8.44 8.67 5.78
C SER A 303 9.73 8.49 4.97
N LYS A 304 10.79 7.90 5.55
CA LYS A 304 12.11 7.75 4.91
C LYS A 304 12.07 7.00 3.58
N SER A 305 11.20 6.03 3.43
CA SER A 305 11.05 5.23 2.20
C SER A 305 9.83 5.62 1.37
N ALA A 306 9.01 6.55 1.87
CA ALA A 306 7.79 6.98 1.21
C ALA A 306 8.04 7.71 -0.11
N LYS A 307 7.21 7.42 -1.10
CA LYS A 307 7.23 8.04 -2.43
C LYS A 307 5.80 8.30 -2.87
N LEU A 308 5.45 9.56 -3.05
CA LEU A 308 4.15 9.94 -3.57
C LEU A 308 4.21 10.12 -5.09
N ARG A 309 3.22 9.56 -5.78
CA ARG A 309 2.95 9.80 -7.19
C ARG A 309 1.52 10.28 -7.38
N ALA A 310 1.35 11.26 -8.28
CA ALA A 310 0.06 11.82 -8.61
C ALA A 310 -0.16 11.85 -10.13
N ALA A 311 -1.39 11.57 -10.54
CA ALA A 311 -1.86 11.70 -11.90
C ALA A 311 -3.26 12.29 -11.93
N GLU A 312 -3.63 12.91 -13.06
CA GLU A 312 -4.93 13.53 -13.32
C GLU A 312 -5.66 12.77 -14.40
N ARG A 313 -6.94 12.52 -14.20
CA ARG A 313 -7.82 11.94 -15.23
C ARG A 313 -8.04 12.94 -16.35
N VAL A 314 -7.71 12.58 -17.58
CA VAL A 314 -7.96 13.44 -18.74
C VAL A 314 -9.37 13.22 -19.31
N SER A 315 -9.93 14.25 -19.92
CA SER A 315 -11.18 14.13 -20.64
C SER A 315 -10.99 13.27 -21.90
N SER A 316 -11.87 12.31 -22.13
CA SER A 316 -11.93 11.61 -23.43
C SER A 316 -12.26 12.63 -24.52
N LYS A 317 -11.55 12.59 -25.65
CA LYS A 317 -11.85 13.44 -26.82
C LYS A 317 -13.06 12.96 -27.59
N ARG A 318 -13.71 11.86 -27.19
CA ARG A 318 -14.94 11.36 -27.79
C ARG A 318 -16.14 11.97 -27.10
N SER A 319 -16.59 13.11 -27.55
CA SER A 319 -17.97 13.58 -27.47
C SER A 319 -18.55 13.58 -28.89
#